data_d30b277bae8b1a366a2da589c46c57b9
#
_entry.id   d30b277bae8b1a366a2da589c46c57b9
#
_cell.length_a   1.000
_cell.length_b   1.000
_cell.length_c   1.000
_cell.angle_alpha   90.00
_cell.angle_beta   90.00
_cell.angle_gamma   90.00
#
_symmetry.space_group_name_H-M   'P 1'
#
loop_
_entity.id
_entity.type
_entity.pdbx_description
1 polymer ?
#
loop_
_entity_poly.entity_id
_entity_poly.type
_entity_poly.pdbx_seq_one_letter_code
_entity_poly.pdbx_strand_id
1 'polypeptide(L)'
;GLPVFPIVPVRQPAYSCHPFDWRQMCGCSPLTTGVLHMNQYIALTSNDSATPALFVDTTVPLEILLDAATYRLRAVTQVLENLALRSEISSDAVVLSDFALLCSIPLRDGCDLLDVIGRRMDVPSA
;
A
#
# COMPACT_ATOMS: atom_id res chain seq x y z
N GLY A 1 -2.71 7.95 -40.23
CA GLY A 1 -1.85 7.32 -39.25
C GLY A 1 -2.05 7.95 -37.91
N LEU A 2 -2.44 7.14 -36.94
CA LEU A 2 -2.52 7.58 -35.53
C LEU A 2 -1.11 7.89 -35.02
N PRO A 3 -0.87 9.00 -34.33
CA PRO A 3 0.43 9.26 -33.77
C PRO A 3 0.77 8.18 -32.75
N VAL A 4 1.87 7.49 -33.00
CA VAL A 4 2.46 6.58 -32.02
C VAL A 4 3.14 7.47 -30.97
N PHE A 5 2.52 7.63 -29.82
CA PHE A 5 3.20 8.25 -28.69
C PHE A 5 4.29 7.29 -28.21
N PRO A 6 5.54 7.76 -28.07
CA PRO A 6 6.55 6.94 -27.44
C PRO A 6 6.07 6.59 -26.04
N ILE A 7 5.96 5.30 -25.77
CA ILE A 7 5.78 4.81 -24.41
C ILE A 7 7.07 5.20 -23.68
N VAL A 8 7.02 6.28 -22.94
CA VAL A 8 8.09 6.61 -22.00
C VAL A 8 8.08 5.48 -20.97
N PRO A 9 9.15 4.69 -20.86
CA PRO A 9 9.20 3.69 -19.83
C PRO A 9 9.12 4.44 -18.51
N VAL A 10 7.99 4.29 -17.84
CA VAL A 10 7.90 4.64 -16.42
C VAL A 10 9.03 3.84 -15.78
N ARG A 11 10.05 4.53 -15.27
CA ARG A 11 11.06 3.89 -14.44
C ARG A 11 10.29 3.29 -13.27
N GLN A 12 9.95 2.03 -13.42
CA GLN A 12 9.55 1.27 -12.28
C GLN A 12 10.75 1.29 -11.34
N PRO A 13 10.59 1.78 -10.12
CA PRO A 13 11.57 1.44 -9.11
C PRO A 13 11.67 -0.08 -9.16
N ALA A 14 12.88 -0.60 -9.19
CA ALA A 14 13.13 -2.02 -9.36
C ALA A 14 12.53 -2.79 -8.18
N TYR A 15 11.24 -2.99 -8.22
CA TYR A 15 10.56 -3.99 -7.41
C TYR A 15 10.76 -5.31 -8.17
N SER A 16 11.83 -5.98 -7.85
CA SER A 16 12.03 -7.36 -8.18
C SER A 16 10.85 -8.14 -7.59
N CYS A 17 9.93 -8.55 -8.46
CA CYS A 17 8.87 -9.49 -8.08
C CYS A 17 9.50 -10.86 -7.82
N HIS A 18 10.13 -11.03 -6.69
CA HIS A 18 10.38 -12.35 -6.15
C HIS A 18 9.10 -12.88 -5.51
N PRO A 19 8.89 -14.22 -5.51
CA PRO A 19 7.73 -14.81 -4.87
C PRO A 19 7.63 -14.26 -3.47
N PHE A 20 6.59 -13.57 -3.27
CA PHE A 20 6.14 -12.68 -2.24
C PHE A 20 6.72 -13.00 -0.86
N ASP A 21 7.90 -12.48 -0.55
CA ASP A 21 8.35 -12.34 0.82
C ASP A 21 8.02 -10.91 1.30
N TRP A 22 6.86 -10.75 1.91
CA TRP A 22 6.41 -9.50 2.51
C TRP A 22 7.43 -8.91 3.50
N ARG A 23 8.35 -9.74 4.02
CA ARG A 23 9.45 -9.32 4.91
C ARG A 23 10.50 -8.46 4.21
N GLN A 24 10.62 -8.55 2.89
CA GLN A 24 11.57 -7.74 2.13
C GLN A 24 11.03 -6.38 1.70
N MET A 25 9.73 -6.14 1.77
CA MET A 25 9.14 -4.85 1.39
C MET A 25 9.39 -3.75 2.43
N CYS A 26 9.65 -4.11 3.66
CA CYS A 26 10.15 -3.19 4.66
C CYS A 26 11.67 -3.30 4.66
N GLY A 27 12.38 -2.29 4.19
CA GLY A 27 13.84 -2.20 4.27
C GLY A 27 14.37 -2.11 5.71
N CYS A 28 13.81 -2.96 6.57
CA CYS A 28 14.26 -3.15 7.93
C CYS A 28 15.39 -4.16 7.91
N SER A 29 16.61 -3.66 7.94
CA SER A 29 17.74 -4.46 8.34
C SER A 29 17.40 -5.20 9.63
N PRO A 30 17.73 -6.51 9.77
CA PRO A 30 17.60 -7.19 11.04
C PRO A 30 18.54 -6.52 12.02
N LEU A 31 18.01 -5.62 12.82
CA LEU A 31 18.77 -5.03 13.90
C LEU A 31 18.79 -6.03 15.05
N THR A 32 20.01 -6.51 15.26
CA THR A 32 20.56 -7.07 16.48
C THR A 32 19.78 -6.71 17.74
N THR A 33 19.33 -7.77 18.44
CA THR A 33 19.26 -7.90 19.90
C THR A 33 19.15 -6.57 20.65
N GLY A 34 18.01 -5.95 20.60
CA GLY A 34 17.56 -4.91 21.48
C GLY A 34 16.08 -5.15 21.68
N VAL A 35 15.62 -4.96 22.89
CA VAL A 35 14.21 -4.98 23.23
C VAL A 35 13.44 -4.31 22.09
N LEU A 36 12.64 -5.07 21.37
CA LEU A 36 11.76 -4.58 20.32
C LEU A 36 10.74 -3.66 20.99
N HIS A 37 11.13 -2.42 21.25
CA HIS A 37 10.16 -1.35 21.38
C HIS A 37 9.53 -1.22 19.99
N MET A 38 8.43 -1.94 19.76
CA MET A 38 7.55 -1.59 18.66
C MET A 38 7.19 -0.13 18.90
N ASN A 39 7.65 0.75 18.01
CA ASN A 39 7.19 2.11 18.04
C ASN A 39 5.66 2.06 18.03
N GLN A 40 5.02 2.73 18.99
CA GLN A 40 3.57 2.79 19.08
C GLN A 40 2.93 3.28 17.78
N TYR A 41 3.66 4.06 17.02
CA TYR A 41 3.20 4.63 15.75
C TYR A 41 4.14 4.20 14.62
N ILE A 42 3.56 3.68 13.55
CA ILE A 42 4.28 3.36 12.32
C ILE A 42 3.78 4.28 11.21
N ALA A 43 4.71 4.91 10.50
CA ALA A 43 4.38 5.82 9.40
C ALA A 43 3.65 5.10 8.27
N LEU A 44 2.60 5.73 7.74
CA LEU A 44 1.98 5.31 6.49
C LEU A 44 2.89 5.69 5.31
N THR A 45 2.96 4.80 4.32
CA THR A 45 3.81 4.95 3.13
C THR A 45 3.06 5.46 1.91
N SER A 46 1.76 5.74 2.05
CA SER A 46 0.92 6.29 0.98
C SER A 46 1.25 7.73 0.62
N ASN A 47 1.93 8.42 1.51
CA ASN A 47 2.34 9.80 1.31
C ASN A 47 3.77 9.84 0.77
N ASP A 48 3.94 10.33 -0.46
CA ASP A 48 5.24 10.45 -1.14
C ASP A 48 6.05 11.63 -0.60
N SER A 49 6.23 11.67 0.71
CA SER A 49 6.98 12.70 1.41
C SER A 49 8.17 12.11 2.15
N ALA A 50 9.29 12.80 2.08
CA ALA A 50 10.49 12.42 2.83
C ALA A 50 10.27 12.46 4.36
N THR A 51 9.30 13.26 4.82
CA THR A 51 8.93 13.36 6.23
C THR A 51 7.51 12.81 6.42
N PRO A 52 7.34 11.70 7.14
CA PRO A 52 6.03 11.12 7.37
C PRO A 52 5.17 12.04 8.24
N ALA A 53 3.91 12.23 7.82
CA ALA A 53 2.93 13.04 8.56
C ALA A 53 1.75 12.21 9.08
N LEU A 54 1.51 11.03 8.51
CA LEU A 54 0.42 10.14 8.90
C LEU A 54 0.98 8.83 9.46
N PHE A 55 0.38 8.35 10.52
CA PHE A 55 0.86 7.19 11.26
C PHE A 55 -0.29 6.26 11.64
N VAL A 56 0.03 4.98 11.77
CA VAL A 56 -0.86 3.96 12.35
C VAL A 56 -0.48 3.77 13.81
N ASP A 57 -1.47 3.82 14.70
CA ASP A 57 -1.30 3.41 16.10
C ASP A 57 -1.30 1.87 16.17
N THR A 58 -0.16 1.31 16.54
CA THR A 58 0.02 -0.14 16.62
C THR A 58 -0.61 -0.77 17.86
N THR A 59 -1.10 0.01 18.80
CA THR A 59 -1.73 -0.47 20.05
C THR A 59 -3.23 -0.71 19.92
N VAL A 60 -3.84 -0.24 18.83
CA VAL A 60 -5.26 -0.43 18.53
C VAL A 60 -5.57 -1.94 18.42
N PRO A 61 -6.75 -2.41 18.85
CA PRO A 61 -7.16 -3.81 18.67
C PRO A 61 -7.00 -4.30 17.23
N LEU A 62 -6.58 -5.56 17.05
CA LEU A 62 -6.34 -6.14 15.73
C LEU A 62 -7.57 -6.10 14.83
N GLU A 63 -8.75 -6.32 15.40
CA GLU A 63 -10.02 -6.24 14.68
C GLU A 63 -10.25 -4.85 14.07
N ILE A 64 -9.91 -3.78 14.79
CA ILE A 64 -10.06 -2.41 14.30
C ILE A 64 -9.07 -2.12 13.17
N LEU A 65 -7.84 -2.61 13.28
CA LEU A 65 -6.85 -2.50 12.21
C LEU A 65 -7.28 -3.28 10.96
N LEU A 66 -7.82 -4.49 11.16
CA LEU A 66 -8.33 -5.32 10.08
C LEU A 66 -9.54 -4.68 9.38
N ASP A 67 -10.47 -4.13 10.14
CA ASP A 67 -11.62 -3.42 9.60
C ASP A 67 -11.19 -2.20 8.79
N ALA A 68 -10.23 -1.43 9.29
CA ALA A 68 -9.69 -0.27 8.60
C ALA A 68 -8.98 -0.66 7.28
N ALA A 69 -8.21 -1.75 7.28
CA ALA A 69 -7.59 -2.29 6.06
C ALA A 69 -8.64 -2.79 5.07
N THR A 70 -9.58 -3.58 5.54
CA THR A 70 -10.66 -4.16 4.73
C THR A 70 -11.53 -3.09 4.08
N TYR A 71 -11.87 -2.04 4.83
CA TYR A 71 -12.65 -0.92 4.31
C TYR A 71 -11.96 -0.24 3.12
N ARG A 72 -10.65 0.00 3.23
CA ARG A 72 -9.86 0.63 2.15
C ARG A 72 -9.75 -0.27 0.92
N LEU A 73 -9.46 -1.54 1.12
CA LEU A 73 -9.33 -2.51 0.04
C LEU A 73 -10.67 -2.69 -0.70
N ARG A 74 -11.77 -2.83 0.04
CA ARG A 74 -13.11 -2.97 -0.56
C ARG A 74 -13.53 -1.74 -1.35
N ALA A 75 -13.25 -0.54 -0.85
CA ALA A 75 -13.60 0.69 -1.56
C ALA A 75 -12.93 0.76 -2.93
N VAL A 76 -11.64 0.43 -3.01
CA VAL A 76 -10.91 0.41 -4.29
C VAL A 76 -11.37 -0.74 -5.17
N THR A 77 -11.54 -1.94 -4.61
CA THR A 77 -12.01 -3.11 -5.36
C THR A 77 -13.35 -2.83 -6.03
N GLN A 78 -14.30 -2.28 -5.30
CA GLN A 78 -15.62 -1.95 -5.84
C GLN A 78 -15.55 -0.94 -6.99
N VAL A 79 -14.71 0.07 -6.88
CA VAL A 79 -14.51 1.05 -7.97
C VAL A 79 -13.91 0.39 -9.19
N LEU A 80 -12.89 -0.44 -9.02
CA LEU A 80 -12.22 -1.14 -10.12
C LEU A 80 -13.15 -2.17 -10.80
N GLU A 81 -13.95 -2.89 -10.03
CA GLU A 81 -14.94 -3.83 -10.57
C GLU A 81 -16.01 -3.09 -11.39
N ASN A 82 -16.54 -1.99 -10.88
CA ASN A 82 -17.50 -1.16 -11.60
C ASN A 82 -16.89 -0.58 -12.88
N LEU A 83 -15.63 -0.23 -12.84
CA LEU A 83 -14.90 0.28 -14.00
C LEU A 83 -14.69 -0.81 -15.07
N ALA A 84 -14.34 -2.02 -14.64
CA ALA A 84 -14.12 -3.16 -15.54
C ALA A 84 -15.41 -3.59 -16.28
N LEU A 85 -16.58 -3.33 -15.69
CA LEU A 85 -17.86 -3.65 -16.30
C LEU A 85 -18.33 -2.62 -17.34
N ARG A 86 -17.67 -1.48 -17.44
CA ARG A 86 -18.00 -0.43 -18.40
C ARG A 86 -17.25 -0.66 -19.71
N SER A 87 -18.00 -0.80 -20.79
CA SER A 87 -17.45 -1.05 -22.13
C SER A 87 -16.86 0.20 -22.81
N GLU A 88 -17.17 1.39 -22.31
CA GLU A 88 -16.72 2.65 -22.88
C GLU A 88 -16.03 3.51 -21.81
N ILE A 89 -14.73 3.38 -21.73
CA ILE A 89 -13.91 4.33 -20.99
C ILE A 89 -13.05 5.08 -22.00
N SER A 90 -13.51 6.24 -22.39
CA SER A 90 -12.65 7.20 -23.06
C SER A 90 -11.74 7.82 -22.00
N SER A 91 -10.57 7.26 -21.84
CA SER A 91 -9.62 7.74 -20.84
C SER A 91 -8.60 8.67 -21.50
N ASP A 92 -8.69 9.94 -21.16
CA ASP A 92 -7.55 10.84 -21.25
C ASP A 92 -6.44 10.29 -20.34
N ALA A 93 -5.20 10.27 -20.82
CA ALA A 93 -4.06 9.76 -20.07
C ALA A 93 -3.86 10.47 -18.72
N VAL A 94 -4.21 11.74 -18.62
CA VAL A 94 -4.13 12.52 -17.39
C VAL A 94 -5.15 12.02 -16.37
N VAL A 95 -6.41 11.82 -16.80
CA VAL A 95 -7.47 11.30 -15.94
C VAL A 95 -7.14 9.89 -15.44
N LEU A 96 -6.56 9.05 -16.28
CA LEU A 96 -6.15 7.70 -15.90
C LEU A 96 -5.01 7.73 -14.87
N SER A 97 -4.06 8.65 -15.03
CA SER A 97 -2.97 8.84 -14.08
C SER A 97 -3.48 9.29 -12.72
N ASP A 98 -4.36 10.28 -12.70
CA ASP A 98 -4.97 10.79 -11.48
C ASP A 98 -5.82 9.71 -10.79
N PHE A 99 -6.56 8.94 -11.57
CA PHE A 99 -7.35 7.82 -11.06
C PHE A 99 -6.45 6.73 -10.45
N ALA A 100 -5.36 6.39 -11.11
CA ALA A 100 -4.40 5.42 -10.59
C ALA A 100 -3.78 5.89 -9.27
N LEU A 101 -3.44 7.17 -9.17
CA LEU A 101 -2.93 7.76 -7.92
C LEU A 101 -3.98 7.70 -6.81
N LEU A 102 -5.22 8.07 -7.11
CA LEU A 102 -6.33 8.00 -6.16
C LEU A 102 -6.55 6.58 -5.62
N CYS A 103 -6.44 5.57 -6.47
CA CYS A 103 -6.55 4.17 -6.06
C CYS A 103 -5.33 3.70 -5.26
N SER A 104 -4.14 4.17 -5.59
CA SER A 104 -2.89 3.72 -4.95
C SER A 104 -2.79 4.14 -3.49
N ILE A 105 -3.33 5.30 -3.12
CA ILE A 105 -3.29 5.81 -1.75
C ILE A 105 -3.99 4.83 -0.77
N PRO A 106 -5.28 4.53 -0.92
CA PRO A 106 -5.96 3.62 0.00
C PRO A 106 -5.45 2.19 -0.08
N LEU A 107 -4.96 1.73 -1.24
CA LEU A 107 -4.32 0.42 -1.35
C LEU A 107 -3.02 0.37 -0.54
N ARG A 108 -2.21 1.40 -0.60
CA ARG A 108 -0.98 1.50 0.18
C ARG A 108 -1.28 1.53 1.68
N ASP A 109 -2.24 2.34 2.10
CA ASP A 109 -2.71 2.38 3.48
C ASP A 109 -3.18 1.02 3.97
N GLY A 110 -3.93 0.30 3.13
CA GLY A 110 -4.39 -1.06 3.43
C GLY A 110 -3.23 -2.03 3.64
N CYS A 111 -2.21 -1.97 2.78
CA CYS A 111 -1.00 -2.78 2.92
C CYS A 111 -0.24 -2.46 4.21
N ASP A 112 -0.06 -1.18 4.53
CA ASP A 112 0.63 -0.75 5.75
C ASP A 112 -0.10 -1.26 7.01
N LEU A 113 -1.44 -1.22 7.01
CA LEU A 113 -2.25 -1.76 8.10
C LEU A 113 -2.10 -3.28 8.23
N LEU A 114 -2.10 -4.01 7.11
CA LEU A 114 -1.89 -5.46 7.11
C LEU A 114 -0.49 -5.83 7.59
N ASP A 115 0.52 -5.05 7.28
CA ASP A 115 1.89 -5.23 7.79
C ASP A 115 1.95 -5.09 9.32
N VAL A 116 1.26 -4.10 9.87
CA VAL A 116 1.15 -3.92 11.33
C VAL A 116 0.47 -5.13 11.98
N ILE A 117 -0.62 -5.60 11.38
CA ILE A 117 -1.35 -6.77 11.86
C ILE A 117 -0.44 -8.00 11.83
N GLY A 118 0.26 -8.23 10.71
CA GLY A 118 1.18 -9.36 10.56
C GLY A 118 2.26 -9.37 11.63
N ARG A 119 2.91 -8.23 11.87
CA ARG A 119 3.95 -8.09 12.90
C ARG A 119 3.42 -8.38 14.31
N ARG A 120 2.20 -7.97 14.62
CA ARG A 120 1.59 -8.24 15.92
C ARG A 120 1.20 -9.70 16.10
N MET A 121 0.83 -10.38 15.01
CA MET A 121 0.52 -11.81 15.04
C MET A 121 1.78 -12.68 15.16
N ASP A 122 2.92 -12.20 14.65
CA ASP A 122 4.20 -12.91 14.71
C ASP A 122 4.91 -12.77 16.07
N VAL A 123 4.43 -11.91 16.97
CA VAL A 123 4.98 -11.79 18.32
C VAL A 123 4.54 -13.03 19.12
N PRO A 124 5.48 -13.89 19.57
CA PRO A 124 5.12 -15.03 20.40
C PRO A 124 4.48 -14.55 21.68
N SER A 125 3.28 -15.06 21.97
CA SER A 125 2.63 -14.85 23.27
C SER A 125 3.50 -15.47 24.34
N ALA A 126 4.12 -14.65 25.11
CA ALA A 126 4.83 -15.13 26.29
C ALA A 126 3.84 -15.54 27.38
#